data_3042e69b4a3cee91b6a0b69ff726c7ff
#
_entry.id   3042e69b4a3cee91b6a0b69ff726c7ff
#
_cell.length_a   1.000
_cell.length_b   1.000
_cell.length_c   1.000
_cell.angle_alpha   90.00
_cell.angle_beta   90.00
_cell.angle_gamma   90.00
#
_symmetry.space_group_name_H-M   'P 1'
#
loop_
_entity.id
_entity.type
_entity.pdbx_description
1 polymer ?
#
loop_
_entity_poly.entity_id
_entity_poly.type
_entity_poly.pdbx_seq_one_letter_code
_entity_poly.pdbx_strand_id
1 'polypeptide(L)'
;MNQYKKISIYQVFTRLFGNTITNNKAWGSIEENGVGKFNDFTSKALQKIKDLGITHIWFTGVLHHAVINDYTHYGISNDFPEIVKGRAGSPYAVKDYYNVNPDLAENPANRLDEFKELIGRCHQIGLKVIIDIVPNHVARNYQSISKTSGISDFGSNDDTSMVYHRNNNFYYNPGEYYKTPEWLDGYQVLGGNYCSENTYIEYPAKWTGNGSRLSQPHFYDWYETVKLNYGISPEGHKDFDTLPEDYFFKSNSEHFHFWKNKNIPDTWKKMREIALYWQNMGVDGFRYDMAELVPVEFWSYLNSCLKMINPEFLLLAEVYNPNEYRNFIFNGKMDYLYDKVELYDTLKAIIRREENTDKIIQIQNNLSDIEHHMLHFLENHDEQRIASPEFAGNPFYALPAMVLSACISTSPTMIYFGQEVGEPAAEKAGFGSPSRTSIFDYIGVPNFQRWVNNKNFDGGQLTDDEIKLRNYYKILLNFTLKSTAITGKYQEIHGHNRAFTQWYNNHVFSFCRYSDSEKLIIVCNFHQTDTFGFDLEIPPYLIEIWGMNDGDYLLTDQLFDIYKTNLHISNKLGKVRITINALESFILKIN
;
A
#
# COMPACT_ATOMS: atom_id res chain seq x y z
N MET A 1 26.75 -8.67 10.17
CA MET A 1 25.29 -8.54 10.35
C MET A 1 24.80 -7.56 9.30
N ASN A 2 23.91 -7.97 8.39
CA ASN A 2 23.26 -7.03 7.50
C ASN A 2 22.42 -6.09 8.38
N GLN A 3 22.82 -4.83 8.42
CA GLN A 3 22.09 -3.82 9.18
C GLN A 3 20.81 -3.51 8.39
N TYR A 4 19.67 -4.03 8.84
CA TYR A 4 18.36 -3.69 8.27
C TYR A 4 18.22 -2.16 8.29
N LYS A 5 17.87 -1.58 7.15
CA LYS A 5 17.55 -0.15 7.06
C LYS A 5 16.05 0.01 7.14
N LYS A 6 15.57 0.92 7.99
CA LYS A 6 14.16 1.28 8.02
C LYS A 6 13.74 1.82 6.66
N ILE A 7 12.61 1.32 6.14
CA ILE A 7 11.98 1.78 4.90
C ILE A 7 10.76 2.63 5.25
N SER A 8 10.63 3.76 4.58
CA SER A 8 9.47 4.62 4.66
C SER A 8 8.91 4.81 3.24
N ILE A 9 7.65 4.45 3.04
CA ILE A 9 6.98 4.47 1.73
C ILE A 9 5.97 5.61 1.71
N TYR A 10 5.98 6.40 0.64
CA TYR A 10 4.95 7.38 0.32
C TYR A 10 4.11 6.84 -0.83
N GLN A 11 2.91 6.37 -0.54
CA GLN A 11 1.97 5.99 -1.57
C GLN A 11 1.32 7.24 -2.15
N VAL A 12 1.35 7.38 -3.46
CA VAL A 12 0.72 8.51 -4.16
C VAL A 12 -0.18 8.03 -5.28
N PHE A 13 -1.41 8.56 -5.30
CA PHE A 13 -2.30 8.34 -6.43
C PHE A 13 -1.91 9.31 -7.55
N THR A 14 -1.23 8.78 -8.58
CA THR A 14 -0.46 9.56 -9.55
C THR A 14 -1.29 10.64 -10.24
N ARG A 15 -2.52 10.33 -10.67
CA ARG A 15 -3.39 11.30 -11.38
C ARG A 15 -3.95 12.42 -10.49
N LEU A 16 -3.84 12.31 -9.16
CA LEU A 16 -4.36 13.32 -8.24
C LEU A 16 -3.27 14.25 -7.72
N PHE A 17 -2.00 13.86 -7.81
CA PHE A 17 -0.88 14.52 -7.14
C PHE A 17 -0.71 16.00 -7.55
N GLY A 18 -0.59 16.30 -8.80
CA GLY A 18 -0.34 17.68 -9.29
C GLY A 18 -1.59 18.43 -9.73
N ASN A 19 -2.78 17.84 -9.52
CA ASN A 19 -4.03 18.48 -9.89
C ASN A 19 -4.28 19.72 -9.04
N THR A 20 -4.48 20.87 -9.70
CA THR A 20 -4.77 22.16 -9.06
C THR A 20 -6.21 22.63 -9.28
N ILE A 21 -7.01 21.88 -10.03
CA ILE A 21 -8.41 22.21 -10.27
C ILE A 21 -9.23 21.84 -9.02
N THR A 22 -10.03 22.78 -8.52
CA THR A 22 -10.82 22.62 -7.28
C THR A 22 -12.31 22.44 -7.54
N ASN A 23 -12.71 22.23 -8.80
CA ASN A 23 -14.12 22.18 -9.22
C ASN A 23 -14.76 20.80 -9.03
N ASN A 24 -14.46 20.00 -8.14
CA ASN A 24 -14.92 18.64 -7.87
C ASN A 24 -16.39 18.33 -8.28
N LYS A 25 -16.67 18.44 -9.58
CA LYS A 25 -17.97 18.10 -10.15
C LYS A 25 -18.15 16.58 -10.15
N ALA A 26 -19.24 16.09 -9.58
CA ALA A 26 -19.57 14.66 -9.67
C ALA A 26 -19.67 14.23 -11.14
N TRP A 27 -18.99 13.13 -11.48
CA TRP A 27 -18.87 12.61 -12.85
C TRP A 27 -18.21 13.61 -13.85
N GLY A 28 -17.41 14.54 -13.34
CA GLY A 28 -16.74 15.55 -14.16
C GLY A 28 -15.70 14.95 -15.08
N SER A 29 -15.50 15.58 -16.25
CA SER A 29 -14.46 15.21 -17.19
C SER A 29 -13.08 15.66 -16.71
N ILE A 30 -12.03 15.29 -17.46
CA ILE A 30 -10.65 15.73 -17.19
C ILE A 30 -10.51 17.26 -17.33
N GLU A 31 -11.28 17.88 -18.25
CA GLU A 31 -11.28 19.33 -18.45
C GLU A 31 -11.99 20.06 -17.31
N GLU A 32 -13.00 19.43 -16.69
CA GLU A 32 -13.79 20.02 -15.61
C GLU A 32 -13.08 19.89 -14.26
N ASN A 33 -12.52 18.71 -13.96
CA ASN A 33 -11.97 18.38 -12.65
C ASN A 33 -10.45 18.33 -12.60
N GLY A 34 -9.79 18.30 -13.76
CA GLY A 34 -8.34 18.24 -13.85
C GLY A 34 -7.73 16.86 -13.60
N VAL A 35 -6.44 16.76 -13.89
CA VAL A 35 -5.62 15.57 -13.65
C VAL A 35 -4.16 15.98 -13.40
N GLY A 36 -3.48 15.29 -12.51
CA GLY A 36 -2.03 15.42 -12.31
C GLY A 36 -1.24 14.71 -13.41
N LYS A 37 -0.02 15.15 -13.65
CA LYS A 37 0.87 14.67 -14.70
C LYS A 37 2.17 14.12 -14.12
N PHE A 38 2.85 13.25 -14.87
CA PHE A 38 4.22 12.80 -14.51
C PHE A 38 5.18 13.97 -14.30
N ASN A 39 5.02 15.04 -15.04
CA ASN A 39 5.86 16.22 -14.95
C ASN A 39 5.55 17.12 -13.75
N ASP A 40 4.42 16.90 -13.05
CA ASP A 40 4.14 17.56 -11.77
C ASP A 40 5.06 17.05 -10.63
N PHE A 41 5.60 15.83 -10.77
CA PHE A 41 6.65 15.33 -9.88
C PHE A 41 8.00 15.96 -10.20
N THR A 42 8.08 17.28 -10.03
CA THR A 42 9.31 18.03 -10.22
C THR A 42 10.37 17.64 -9.19
N SER A 43 11.64 17.94 -9.46
CA SER A 43 12.72 17.73 -8.47
C SER A 43 12.43 18.41 -7.14
N LYS A 44 11.76 19.59 -7.17
CA LYS A 44 11.34 20.30 -5.95
C LYS A 44 10.26 19.52 -5.18
N ALA A 45 9.22 19.03 -5.87
CA ALA A 45 8.15 18.24 -5.26
C ALA A 45 8.71 16.95 -4.64
N LEU A 46 9.52 16.21 -5.39
CA LEU A 46 10.17 14.98 -4.93
C LEU A 46 11.11 15.22 -3.74
N GLN A 47 11.86 16.33 -3.74
CA GLN A 47 12.71 16.70 -2.60
C GLN A 47 11.88 16.96 -1.35
N LYS A 48 10.71 17.62 -1.47
CA LYS A 48 9.80 17.87 -0.35
C LYS A 48 9.14 16.61 0.19
N ILE A 49 8.91 15.61 -0.66
CA ILE A 49 8.49 14.26 -0.23
C ILE A 49 9.64 13.58 0.51
N LYS A 50 10.87 13.60 -0.02
CA LYS A 50 12.04 13.04 0.65
C LYS A 50 12.30 13.70 2.02
N ASP A 51 12.12 15.01 2.13
CA ASP A 51 12.28 15.78 3.37
C ASP A 51 11.34 15.34 4.50
N LEU A 52 10.22 14.65 4.17
CA LEU A 52 9.37 13.99 5.16
C LEU A 52 10.03 12.78 5.84
N GLY A 53 11.14 12.28 5.30
CA GLY A 53 11.75 11.04 5.74
C GLY A 53 11.31 9.84 4.89
N ILE A 54 11.06 10.04 3.60
CA ILE A 54 10.65 9.01 2.65
C ILE A 54 11.87 8.42 1.92
N THR A 55 11.85 7.11 1.73
CA THR A 55 12.87 6.35 1.00
C THR A 55 12.36 5.81 -0.34
N HIS A 56 11.07 5.48 -0.41
CA HIS A 56 10.42 4.90 -1.58
C HIS A 56 9.13 5.65 -1.90
N ILE A 57 8.84 5.85 -3.19
CA ILE A 57 7.53 6.33 -3.65
C ILE A 57 6.83 5.17 -4.35
N TRP A 58 5.60 4.87 -3.93
CA TRP A 58 4.72 3.96 -4.64
C TRP A 58 3.73 4.77 -5.46
N PHE A 59 3.91 4.74 -6.78
CA PHE A 59 3.04 5.38 -7.75
C PHE A 59 1.86 4.48 -8.09
N THR A 60 0.69 4.73 -7.49
CA THR A 60 -0.55 4.02 -7.79
C THR A 60 -1.18 4.54 -9.09
N GLY A 61 -1.67 3.62 -9.93
CA GLY A 61 -2.42 3.96 -11.14
C GLY A 61 -1.56 4.39 -12.33
N VAL A 62 -0.31 3.94 -12.39
CA VAL A 62 0.62 4.26 -13.51
C VAL A 62 0.32 3.45 -14.75
N LEU A 63 0.04 2.14 -14.62
CA LEU A 63 -0.19 1.26 -15.76
C LEU A 63 -1.39 1.74 -16.60
N HIS A 64 -1.31 1.52 -17.92
CA HIS A 64 -2.40 1.85 -18.81
C HIS A 64 -3.62 0.96 -18.51
N HIS A 65 -4.62 1.56 -17.91
CA HIS A 65 -5.92 0.93 -17.60
C HIS A 65 -7.02 1.48 -18.52
N ALA A 66 -8.18 0.84 -18.52
CA ALA A 66 -9.31 1.26 -19.31
C ALA A 66 -9.77 2.67 -18.87
N VAL A 67 -9.91 3.59 -19.84
CA VAL A 67 -10.29 4.98 -19.64
C VAL A 67 -11.35 5.39 -20.66
N ILE A 68 -12.14 6.44 -20.33
CA ILE A 68 -13.22 6.93 -21.21
C ILE A 68 -12.73 7.96 -22.24
N ASN A 69 -11.61 8.63 -21.96
CA ASN A 69 -11.08 9.64 -22.87
C ASN A 69 -10.62 9.03 -24.19
N ASP A 70 -10.82 9.75 -25.28
CA ASP A 70 -10.44 9.33 -26.62
C ASP A 70 -8.94 9.57 -26.88
N TYR A 71 -8.21 8.48 -27.06
CA TYR A 71 -6.80 8.45 -27.42
C TYR A 71 -6.53 7.73 -28.75
N THR A 72 -7.55 7.63 -29.63
CA THR A 72 -7.43 6.93 -30.93
C THR A 72 -6.37 7.53 -31.83
N HIS A 73 -6.12 8.84 -31.74
CA HIS A 73 -5.00 9.51 -32.44
C HIS A 73 -3.62 8.98 -32.06
N TYR A 74 -3.50 8.32 -30.90
CA TYR A 74 -2.26 7.71 -30.42
C TYR A 74 -2.26 6.18 -30.59
N GLY A 75 -3.19 5.65 -31.40
CA GLY A 75 -3.33 4.22 -31.66
C GLY A 75 -3.95 3.42 -30.51
N ILE A 76 -4.52 4.08 -29.51
CA ILE A 76 -5.20 3.45 -28.37
C ILE A 76 -6.68 3.29 -28.74
N SER A 77 -7.21 2.07 -28.65
CA SER A 77 -8.65 1.81 -28.86
C SER A 77 -9.48 2.42 -27.73
N ASN A 78 -10.66 2.93 -28.05
CA ASN A 78 -11.62 3.41 -27.05
C ASN A 78 -12.13 2.25 -26.17
N ASP A 79 -12.45 2.56 -24.93
CA ASP A 79 -13.14 1.68 -24.02
C ASP A 79 -14.63 2.01 -23.95
N PHE A 80 -15.42 0.99 -23.59
CA PHE A 80 -16.88 1.13 -23.53
C PHE A 80 -17.29 1.49 -22.10
N PRO A 81 -18.04 2.59 -21.90
CA PRO A 81 -18.41 3.05 -20.58
C PRO A 81 -19.16 2.03 -19.70
N GLU A 82 -19.84 1.07 -20.32
CA GLU A 82 -20.53 0.00 -19.62
C GLU A 82 -19.59 -1.01 -18.94
N ILE A 83 -18.31 -1.02 -19.30
CA ILE A 83 -17.27 -1.86 -18.74
C ILE A 83 -16.11 -1.06 -18.15
N VAL A 84 -16.38 0.19 -17.74
CA VAL A 84 -15.42 1.06 -17.06
C VAL A 84 -16.07 1.64 -15.80
N LYS A 85 -15.41 1.58 -14.66
CA LYS A 85 -15.88 2.16 -13.41
C LYS A 85 -15.44 3.60 -13.28
N GLY A 86 -16.41 4.52 -13.12
CA GLY A 86 -16.16 5.95 -13.06
C GLY A 86 -15.69 6.52 -14.41
N ARG A 87 -15.42 7.82 -14.45
CA ARG A 87 -15.00 8.49 -15.68
C ARG A 87 -13.51 8.33 -15.97
N ALA A 88 -12.71 8.21 -14.91
CA ALA A 88 -11.26 8.04 -15.01
C ALA A 88 -10.81 6.56 -15.06
N GLY A 89 -11.75 5.63 -14.95
CA GLY A 89 -11.47 4.19 -14.94
C GLY A 89 -10.82 3.69 -13.66
N SER A 90 -10.89 2.38 -13.44
CA SER A 90 -10.19 1.71 -12.37
C SER A 90 -8.71 1.52 -12.71
N PRO A 91 -7.76 1.96 -11.86
CA PRO A 91 -6.33 1.71 -12.08
C PRO A 91 -5.99 0.21 -12.10
N TYR A 92 -6.90 -0.62 -11.59
CA TYR A 92 -6.75 -2.09 -11.52
C TYR A 92 -7.38 -2.81 -12.71
N ALA A 93 -8.09 -2.12 -13.61
CA ALA A 93 -8.53 -2.67 -14.90
C ALA A 93 -7.46 -2.42 -15.98
N VAL A 94 -6.30 -3.09 -15.85
CA VAL A 94 -5.14 -2.87 -16.73
C VAL A 94 -5.47 -3.32 -18.15
N LYS A 95 -5.31 -2.40 -19.11
CA LYS A 95 -5.55 -2.61 -20.54
C LYS A 95 -4.28 -2.92 -21.33
N ASP A 96 -3.15 -2.35 -20.91
CA ASP A 96 -1.85 -2.59 -21.52
C ASP A 96 -0.74 -2.58 -20.46
N TYR A 97 -0.17 -3.73 -20.18
CA TYR A 97 0.92 -3.87 -19.21
C TYR A 97 2.27 -3.29 -19.65
N TYR A 98 2.45 -3.04 -20.94
CA TYR A 98 3.69 -2.50 -21.49
C TYR A 98 3.64 -0.99 -21.68
N ASN A 99 2.61 -0.34 -21.11
CA ASN A 99 2.38 1.08 -21.28
C ASN A 99 1.88 1.74 -19.99
N VAL A 100 1.90 3.06 -19.98
CA VAL A 100 1.39 3.88 -18.89
C VAL A 100 0.09 4.59 -19.31
N ASN A 101 -0.72 4.97 -18.31
CA ASN A 101 -1.96 5.67 -18.52
C ASN A 101 -1.72 6.99 -19.27
N PRO A 102 -2.36 7.20 -20.45
CA PRO A 102 -2.17 8.39 -21.27
C PRO A 102 -2.63 9.68 -20.59
N ASP A 103 -3.59 9.62 -19.63
CA ASP A 103 -4.02 10.77 -18.85
C ASP A 103 -2.88 11.43 -18.07
N LEU A 104 -1.86 10.66 -17.69
CA LEU A 104 -0.75 11.10 -16.83
C LEU A 104 0.37 11.82 -17.57
N ALA A 105 0.39 11.75 -18.89
CA ALA A 105 1.39 12.45 -19.70
C ALA A 105 0.90 13.84 -20.11
N GLU A 106 1.81 14.78 -20.25
CA GLU A 106 1.52 16.05 -20.93
C GLU A 106 1.33 15.84 -22.43
N ASN A 107 2.18 14.98 -23.00
CA ASN A 107 2.05 14.51 -24.38
C ASN A 107 1.80 12.99 -24.39
N PRO A 108 0.58 12.51 -24.65
CA PRO A 108 0.26 11.09 -24.68
C PRO A 108 1.11 10.26 -25.66
N ALA A 109 1.69 10.87 -26.70
CA ALA A 109 2.61 10.19 -27.60
C ALA A 109 3.93 9.79 -26.90
N ASN A 110 4.37 10.59 -25.93
CA ASN A 110 5.64 10.42 -25.23
C ASN A 110 5.47 9.84 -23.81
N ARG A 111 4.30 9.33 -23.47
CA ARG A 111 3.94 8.94 -22.08
C ARG A 111 4.91 7.98 -21.40
N LEU A 112 5.48 7.02 -22.14
CA LEU A 112 6.49 6.11 -21.58
C LEU A 112 7.81 6.82 -21.27
N ASP A 113 8.23 7.76 -22.12
CA ASP A 113 9.45 8.54 -21.90
C ASP A 113 9.26 9.49 -20.72
N GLU A 114 8.10 10.16 -20.60
CA GLU A 114 7.79 11.01 -19.45
C GLU A 114 7.82 10.23 -18.13
N PHE A 115 7.32 8.99 -18.11
CA PHE A 115 7.42 8.14 -16.92
C PHE A 115 8.84 7.68 -16.64
N LYS A 116 9.61 7.32 -17.67
CA LYS A 116 11.04 6.97 -17.52
C LYS A 116 11.85 8.15 -16.98
N GLU A 117 11.56 9.36 -17.42
CA GLU A 117 12.16 10.57 -16.88
C GLU A 117 11.79 10.80 -15.42
N LEU A 118 10.53 10.51 -15.02
CA LEU A 118 10.11 10.56 -13.63
C LEU A 118 10.90 9.58 -12.76
N ILE A 119 11.09 8.33 -13.20
CA ILE A 119 11.96 7.36 -12.51
C ILE A 119 13.37 7.95 -12.33
N GLY A 120 13.93 8.51 -13.40
CA GLY A 120 15.24 9.16 -13.36
C GLY A 120 15.31 10.31 -12.35
N ARG A 121 14.29 11.17 -12.28
CA ARG A 121 14.20 12.26 -11.29
C ARG A 121 14.15 11.73 -9.86
N CYS A 122 13.39 10.65 -9.61
CA CYS A 122 13.36 9.99 -8.29
C CYS A 122 14.74 9.49 -7.89
N HIS A 123 15.43 8.77 -8.78
CA HIS A 123 16.76 8.21 -8.51
C HIS A 123 17.80 9.30 -8.26
N GLN A 124 17.78 10.41 -9.02
CA GLN A 124 18.70 11.54 -8.81
C GLN A 124 18.59 12.14 -7.40
N ILE A 125 17.42 12.09 -6.80
CA ILE A 125 17.17 12.56 -5.43
C ILE A 125 17.44 11.44 -4.40
N GLY A 126 17.61 10.18 -4.85
CA GLY A 126 17.80 9.01 -3.99
C GLY A 126 16.50 8.48 -3.40
N LEU A 127 15.40 8.60 -4.15
CA LEU A 127 14.14 7.93 -3.90
C LEU A 127 14.04 6.70 -4.81
N LYS A 128 13.54 5.60 -4.28
CA LYS A 128 13.23 4.38 -5.04
C LYS A 128 11.78 4.38 -5.49
N VAL A 129 11.51 3.71 -6.62
CA VAL A 129 10.21 3.70 -7.28
C VAL A 129 9.54 2.34 -7.18
N ILE A 130 8.29 2.32 -6.69
CA ILE A 130 7.40 1.15 -6.64
C ILE A 130 6.20 1.44 -7.55
N ILE A 131 5.75 0.44 -8.31
CA ILE A 131 4.49 0.49 -9.06
C ILE A 131 3.61 -0.72 -8.74
N ASP A 132 2.31 -0.62 -9.02
CA ASP A 132 1.40 -1.76 -8.95
C ASP A 132 1.63 -2.73 -10.10
N ILE A 133 1.51 -4.03 -9.82
CA ILE A 133 1.24 -5.09 -10.78
C ILE A 133 -0.06 -5.77 -10.35
N VAL A 134 -0.98 -5.99 -11.28
CA VAL A 134 -2.33 -6.53 -11.05
C VAL A 134 -2.42 -7.96 -11.62
N PRO A 135 -1.93 -8.98 -10.93
CA PRO A 135 -1.75 -10.29 -11.53
C PRO A 135 -3.05 -11.10 -11.65
N ASN A 136 -4.05 -10.81 -10.81
CA ASN A 136 -5.27 -11.61 -10.75
C ASN A 136 -6.21 -11.41 -11.94
N HIS A 137 -6.20 -10.23 -12.57
CA HIS A 137 -7.15 -9.85 -13.61
C HIS A 137 -6.61 -8.75 -14.53
N VAL A 138 -7.30 -8.52 -15.64
CA VAL A 138 -7.05 -7.42 -16.58
C VAL A 138 -8.36 -6.79 -17.02
N ALA A 139 -8.33 -5.64 -17.71
CA ALA A 139 -9.52 -5.06 -18.35
C ALA A 139 -10.15 -6.03 -19.36
N ARG A 140 -11.48 -5.99 -19.53
CA ARG A 140 -12.16 -6.82 -20.53
C ARG A 140 -11.65 -6.58 -21.94
N ASN A 141 -11.32 -5.35 -22.27
CA ASN A 141 -10.77 -4.96 -23.57
C ASN A 141 -9.23 -4.88 -23.51
N TYR A 142 -8.57 -5.92 -22.98
CA TYR A 142 -7.10 -5.97 -22.91
C TYR A 142 -6.48 -5.96 -24.30
N GLN A 143 -5.61 -5.00 -24.57
CA GLN A 143 -4.87 -4.88 -25.81
C GLN A 143 -3.57 -4.09 -25.57
N SER A 144 -2.43 -4.73 -25.81
CA SER A 144 -1.15 -4.05 -25.73
C SER A 144 -0.67 -3.55 -27.09
N ILE A 145 -0.35 -2.27 -27.18
CA ILE A 145 0.21 -1.62 -28.39
C ILE A 145 1.71 -1.38 -28.27
N SER A 146 2.29 -1.54 -27.07
CA SER A 146 3.71 -1.24 -26.79
C SER A 146 4.52 -2.49 -26.43
N LYS A 147 3.95 -3.69 -26.54
CA LYS A 147 4.63 -4.95 -26.20
C LYS A 147 5.85 -5.20 -27.08
N THR A 148 6.82 -5.91 -26.52
CA THR A 148 8.01 -6.36 -27.24
C THR A 148 7.63 -7.29 -28.41
N SER A 149 8.34 -7.19 -29.51
CA SER A 149 8.13 -8.07 -30.67
C SER A 149 8.24 -9.55 -30.26
N GLY A 150 7.30 -10.37 -30.76
CA GLY A 150 7.21 -11.80 -30.45
C GLY A 150 6.37 -12.16 -29.22
N ILE A 151 5.90 -11.17 -28.44
CA ILE A 151 4.98 -11.40 -27.33
C ILE A 151 3.53 -11.28 -27.82
N SER A 152 2.70 -12.27 -27.48
CA SER A 152 1.26 -12.26 -27.76
C SER A 152 0.48 -11.72 -26.58
N ASP A 153 -0.62 -11.02 -26.84
CA ASP A 153 -1.54 -10.55 -25.79
C ASP A 153 -2.18 -11.70 -25.02
N PHE A 154 -2.65 -11.43 -23.81
CA PHE A 154 -3.49 -12.37 -23.07
C PHE A 154 -4.72 -12.72 -23.91
N GLY A 155 -5.04 -14.01 -23.98
CA GLY A 155 -6.20 -14.54 -24.69
C GLY A 155 -6.03 -14.73 -26.20
N SER A 156 -4.97 -14.18 -26.82
CA SER A 156 -4.81 -14.23 -28.30
C SER A 156 -4.63 -15.63 -28.86
N ASN A 157 -4.17 -16.58 -28.05
CA ASN A 157 -3.94 -17.99 -28.43
C ASN A 157 -4.84 -18.96 -27.67
N ASP A 158 -5.87 -18.47 -26.97
CA ASP A 158 -6.74 -19.28 -26.13
C ASP A 158 -7.71 -20.12 -26.98
N ASP A 159 -7.94 -21.35 -26.55
CA ASP A 159 -9.04 -22.18 -27.03
C ASP A 159 -10.34 -21.77 -26.34
N THR A 160 -11.12 -20.96 -27.02
CA THR A 160 -12.37 -20.39 -26.48
C THR A 160 -13.56 -21.36 -26.54
N SER A 161 -13.38 -22.55 -27.09
CA SER A 161 -14.40 -23.61 -27.11
C SER A 161 -14.51 -24.35 -25.76
N MET A 162 -13.55 -24.15 -24.86
CA MET A 162 -13.46 -24.78 -23.55
C MET A 162 -13.61 -23.78 -22.41
N VAL A 163 -14.23 -24.18 -21.31
CA VAL A 163 -14.30 -23.38 -20.07
C VAL A 163 -12.89 -23.13 -19.53
N TYR A 164 -12.05 -24.13 -19.59
CA TYR A 164 -10.70 -24.13 -19.07
C TYR A 164 -9.76 -24.95 -19.97
N HIS A 165 -8.60 -24.41 -20.19
CA HIS A 165 -7.43 -25.15 -20.67
C HIS A 165 -6.20 -24.59 -19.95
N ARG A 166 -5.26 -25.43 -19.57
CA ARG A 166 -4.08 -25.06 -18.77
C ARG A 166 -3.30 -23.83 -19.29
N ASN A 167 -3.21 -23.72 -20.62
CA ASN A 167 -2.47 -22.64 -21.28
C ASN A 167 -3.37 -21.52 -21.80
N ASN A 168 -4.69 -21.58 -21.60
CA ASN A 168 -5.54 -20.42 -21.80
C ASN A 168 -5.22 -19.35 -20.76
N ASN A 169 -5.23 -18.10 -21.17
CA ASN A 169 -5.01 -16.99 -20.24
C ASN A 169 -6.29 -16.60 -19.48
N PHE A 170 -7.45 -16.98 -20.00
CA PHE A 170 -8.75 -16.70 -19.41
C PHE A 170 -9.59 -17.97 -19.21
N TYR A 171 -10.63 -17.84 -18.38
CA TYR A 171 -11.74 -18.79 -18.30
C TYR A 171 -12.90 -18.28 -19.14
N TYR A 172 -13.59 -19.16 -19.84
CA TYR A 172 -14.66 -18.83 -20.78
C TYR A 172 -15.99 -19.49 -20.41
N ASN A 173 -17.10 -18.90 -20.91
CA ASN A 173 -18.42 -19.51 -20.95
C ASN A 173 -18.76 -19.80 -22.41
N PRO A 174 -18.37 -20.98 -22.95
CA PRO A 174 -18.55 -21.30 -24.38
C PRO A 174 -20.02 -21.21 -24.80
N GLY A 175 -20.27 -20.53 -25.91
CA GLY A 175 -21.62 -20.39 -26.46
C GLY A 175 -22.45 -19.23 -25.88
N GLU A 176 -21.93 -18.50 -24.87
CA GLU A 176 -22.64 -17.40 -24.24
C GLU A 176 -21.99 -16.05 -24.54
N TYR A 177 -22.84 -15.03 -24.77
CA TYR A 177 -22.39 -13.63 -24.85
C TYR A 177 -22.29 -13.00 -23.47
N TYR A 178 -21.29 -12.18 -23.26
CA TYR A 178 -21.25 -11.27 -22.10
C TYR A 178 -22.44 -10.31 -22.14
N LYS A 179 -23.03 -10.08 -20.98
CA LYS A 179 -24.06 -9.05 -20.77
C LYS A 179 -23.62 -8.18 -19.61
N THR A 180 -23.87 -6.87 -19.74
CA THR A 180 -23.64 -5.92 -18.64
C THR A 180 -24.49 -6.30 -17.43
N PRO A 181 -24.05 -5.97 -16.21
CA PRO A 181 -24.87 -6.18 -15.01
C PRO A 181 -26.21 -5.48 -15.13
N GLU A 182 -27.21 -5.98 -14.40
CA GLU A 182 -28.38 -5.16 -14.08
C GLU A 182 -27.92 -4.02 -13.19
N TRP A 183 -28.17 -2.78 -13.64
CA TRP A 183 -27.76 -1.60 -12.91
C TRP A 183 -28.63 -1.41 -11.66
N LEU A 184 -28.02 -0.99 -10.56
CA LEU A 184 -28.75 -0.66 -9.34
C LEU A 184 -29.71 0.53 -9.59
N ASP A 185 -30.83 0.55 -8.87
CA ASP A 185 -31.79 1.65 -8.91
C ASP A 185 -31.09 3.00 -8.66
N GLY A 186 -31.29 3.94 -9.61
CA GLY A 186 -30.66 5.26 -9.57
C GLY A 186 -29.21 5.32 -10.08
N TYR A 187 -28.55 4.20 -10.38
CA TYR A 187 -27.25 4.22 -11.04
C TYR A 187 -27.43 4.46 -12.54
N GLN A 188 -26.67 5.37 -13.06
CA GLN A 188 -26.56 5.63 -14.49
C GLN A 188 -25.11 5.62 -14.90
N VAL A 189 -24.79 4.94 -16.01
CA VAL A 189 -23.43 4.92 -16.55
C VAL A 189 -22.94 6.35 -16.76
N LEU A 190 -21.76 6.68 -16.21
CA LEU A 190 -21.18 8.02 -16.23
C LEU A 190 -22.14 9.14 -15.73
N GLY A 191 -23.01 8.83 -14.76
CA GLY A 191 -23.99 9.78 -14.21
C GLY A 191 -25.05 10.23 -15.22
N GLY A 192 -25.37 9.41 -16.22
CA GLY A 192 -26.36 9.70 -17.26
C GLY A 192 -25.85 10.57 -18.43
N ASN A 193 -24.59 10.97 -18.40
CA ASN A 193 -23.96 11.76 -19.47
C ASN A 193 -23.30 10.88 -20.54
N TYR A 194 -24.00 9.82 -20.93
CA TYR A 194 -23.48 8.84 -21.86
C TYR A 194 -24.47 8.53 -22.98
N CYS A 195 -24.03 8.68 -24.24
CA CYS A 195 -24.67 8.16 -25.43
C CYS A 195 -23.66 7.29 -26.16
N SER A 196 -23.83 5.96 -26.18
CA SER A 196 -23.03 5.07 -27.02
C SER A 196 -23.80 4.77 -28.30
N GLU A 197 -23.12 4.96 -29.43
CA GLU A 197 -23.58 4.42 -30.72
C GLU A 197 -23.23 2.92 -30.85
N ASN A 198 -22.31 2.40 -30.00
CA ASN A 198 -21.82 1.02 -30.03
C ASN A 198 -21.91 0.40 -28.64
N THR A 199 -22.45 -0.81 -28.57
CA THR A 199 -22.50 -1.64 -27.35
C THR A 199 -21.28 -2.55 -27.28
N TYR A 200 -20.73 -2.77 -26.08
CA TYR A 200 -19.65 -3.73 -25.89
C TYR A 200 -20.11 -5.17 -26.24
N ILE A 201 -19.33 -5.86 -27.04
CA ILE A 201 -19.58 -7.25 -27.45
C ILE A 201 -18.39 -8.11 -27.03
N GLU A 202 -18.65 -9.15 -26.25
CA GLU A 202 -17.68 -10.18 -25.89
C GLU A 202 -18.29 -11.57 -26.09
N TYR A 203 -17.66 -12.39 -26.93
CA TYR A 203 -18.07 -13.76 -27.22
C TYR A 203 -16.85 -14.67 -27.42
N PRO A 204 -16.78 -15.80 -26.74
CA PRO A 204 -17.60 -16.14 -25.58
C PRO A 204 -17.31 -15.24 -24.37
N ALA A 205 -18.26 -15.14 -23.45
CA ALA A 205 -18.10 -14.37 -22.22
C ALA A 205 -16.95 -14.96 -21.38
N LYS A 206 -16.19 -14.08 -20.70
CA LYS A 206 -15.11 -14.45 -19.78
C LYS A 206 -15.55 -14.28 -18.34
N TRP A 207 -14.99 -15.06 -17.43
CA TRP A 207 -15.22 -14.88 -16.00
C TRP A 207 -14.71 -13.51 -15.53
N THR A 208 -15.42 -12.89 -14.58
CA THR A 208 -14.98 -11.61 -14.03
C THR A 208 -13.76 -11.73 -13.12
N GLY A 209 -13.06 -10.64 -12.88
CA GLY A 209 -11.84 -10.60 -12.10
C GLY A 209 -11.95 -11.16 -10.67
N ASN A 210 -13.12 -11.02 -10.04
CA ASN A 210 -13.41 -11.64 -8.73
C ASN A 210 -13.75 -13.14 -8.80
N GLY A 211 -13.77 -13.73 -10.00
CA GLY A 211 -14.03 -15.14 -10.22
C GLY A 211 -15.52 -15.50 -10.42
N SER A 212 -16.40 -14.51 -10.60
CA SER A 212 -17.79 -14.78 -11.00
C SER A 212 -17.82 -15.46 -12.36
N ARG A 213 -18.57 -16.58 -12.45
CA ARG A 213 -18.71 -17.43 -13.64
C ARG A 213 -19.90 -17.05 -14.51
N LEU A 214 -20.63 -16.00 -14.12
CA LEU A 214 -21.85 -15.57 -14.81
C LEU A 214 -21.50 -14.78 -16.07
N SER A 215 -22.17 -15.08 -17.19
CA SER A 215 -22.09 -14.29 -18.43
C SER A 215 -22.75 -12.92 -18.27
N GLN A 216 -23.66 -12.78 -17.32
CA GLN A 216 -24.18 -11.51 -16.77
C GLN A 216 -23.80 -11.41 -15.30
N PRO A 217 -22.66 -10.77 -14.97
CA PRO A 217 -22.23 -10.61 -13.57
C PRO A 217 -23.19 -9.70 -12.79
N HIS A 218 -23.13 -9.74 -11.46
CA HIS A 218 -23.82 -8.78 -10.61
C HIS A 218 -23.11 -7.42 -10.63
N PHE A 219 -23.83 -6.35 -10.25
CA PHE A 219 -23.24 -4.99 -10.20
C PHE A 219 -22.02 -4.90 -9.26
N TYR A 220 -22.01 -5.68 -8.17
CA TYR A 220 -20.91 -5.70 -7.20
C TYR A 220 -19.76 -6.65 -7.61
N ASP A 221 -19.91 -7.41 -8.70
CA ASP A 221 -18.80 -8.13 -9.29
C ASP A 221 -17.83 -7.13 -9.95
N TRP A 222 -16.61 -7.56 -10.19
CA TRP A 222 -15.63 -6.73 -10.91
C TRP A 222 -15.88 -6.82 -12.43
N TYR A 223 -17.10 -6.37 -12.82
CA TYR A 223 -17.64 -6.55 -14.17
C TYR A 223 -16.78 -5.92 -15.28
N GLU A 224 -15.95 -4.93 -14.94
CA GLU A 224 -15.01 -4.25 -15.84
C GLU A 224 -13.74 -5.06 -16.11
N THR A 225 -13.52 -6.17 -15.40
CA THR A 225 -12.31 -6.98 -15.46
C THR A 225 -12.59 -8.44 -15.81
N VAL A 226 -11.56 -9.15 -16.27
CA VAL A 226 -11.58 -10.59 -16.56
C VAL A 226 -10.49 -11.30 -15.77
N LYS A 227 -10.85 -12.48 -15.23
CA LYS A 227 -9.96 -13.33 -14.42
C LYS A 227 -8.87 -13.94 -15.27
N LEU A 228 -7.61 -13.83 -14.82
CA LEU A 228 -6.49 -14.56 -15.42
C LEU A 228 -6.42 -16.00 -14.90
N ASN A 229 -6.12 -16.91 -15.81
CA ASN A 229 -5.98 -18.33 -15.53
C ASN A 229 -4.50 -18.68 -15.32
N TYR A 230 -4.19 -19.15 -14.14
CA TYR A 230 -2.84 -19.57 -13.73
C TYR A 230 -2.63 -21.09 -13.80
N GLY A 231 -3.44 -21.83 -14.54
CA GLY A 231 -3.38 -23.29 -14.59
C GLY A 231 -4.10 -23.95 -13.43
N ILE A 232 -5.18 -23.33 -12.94
CA ILE A 232 -6.08 -23.91 -11.92
C ILE A 232 -7.42 -24.18 -12.59
N SER A 233 -7.86 -25.45 -12.57
CA SER A 233 -9.17 -25.80 -13.13
C SER A 233 -10.33 -25.19 -12.34
N PRO A 234 -11.56 -25.14 -12.91
CA PRO A 234 -12.75 -24.68 -12.18
C PRO A 234 -13.05 -25.44 -10.87
N GLU A 235 -12.56 -26.69 -10.77
CA GLU A 235 -12.67 -27.58 -9.62
C GLU A 235 -11.54 -27.39 -8.60
N GLY A 236 -10.55 -26.51 -8.91
CA GLY A 236 -9.42 -26.21 -8.02
C GLY A 236 -8.19 -27.09 -8.22
N HIS A 237 -8.15 -27.92 -9.27
CA HIS A 237 -6.95 -28.73 -9.58
C HIS A 237 -5.84 -27.86 -10.15
N LYS A 238 -4.63 -28.02 -9.62
CA LYS A 238 -3.41 -27.35 -10.10
C LYS A 238 -2.77 -28.17 -11.22
N ASP A 239 -2.68 -27.59 -12.43
CA ASP A 239 -2.04 -28.22 -13.60
C ASP A 239 -0.58 -27.76 -13.76
N PHE A 240 0.14 -27.68 -12.65
CA PHE A 240 1.56 -27.34 -12.56
C PHE A 240 2.18 -28.04 -11.35
N ASP A 241 3.52 -28.10 -11.33
CA ASP A 241 4.26 -28.68 -10.20
C ASP A 241 4.05 -27.84 -8.92
N THR A 242 3.88 -28.51 -7.78
CA THR A 242 3.83 -27.86 -6.46
C THR A 242 5.21 -27.83 -5.82
N LEU A 243 5.43 -26.86 -4.92
CA LEU A 243 6.67 -26.80 -4.16
C LEU A 243 6.74 -27.94 -3.14
N PRO A 244 7.89 -28.62 -3.01
CA PRO A 244 8.14 -29.52 -1.90
C PRO A 244 8.08 -28.78 -0.54
N GLU A 245 7.69 -29.47 0.54
CA GLU A 245 7.51 -28.86 1.87
C GLU A 245 8.77 -28.15 2.39
N ASP A 246 9.96 -28.68 2.11
CA ASP A 246 11.22 -28.08 2.53
C ASP A 246 11.58 -26.78 1.81
N TYR A 247 10.86 -26.43 0.72
CA TYR A 247 11.08 -25.17 0.00
C TYR A 247 10.72 -23.93 0.82
N PHE A 248 9.91 -24.08 1.84
CA PHE A 248 9.63 -23.04 2.82
C PHE A 248 10.92 -22.40 3.39
N PHE A 249 11.98 -23.18 3.56
CA PHE A 249 13.27 -22.74 4.12
C PHE A 249 14.34 -22.48 3.06
N LYS A 250 14.04 -22.65 1.77
CA LYS A 250 15.01 -22.49 0.69
C LYS A 250 15.21 -21.04 0.28
N SER A 251 16.39 -20.76 -0.27
CA SER A 251 16.78 -19.45 -0.81
C SER A 251 16.08 -19.12 -2.13
N ASN A 252 16.10 -17.84 -2.53
CA ASN A 252 15.61 -17.41 -3.85
C ASN A 252 16.30 -18.16 -5.00
N SER A 253 17.60 -18.46 -4.87
CA SER A 253 18.35 -19.22 -5.88
C SER A 253 17.83 -20.65 -6.03
N GLU A 254 17.50 -21.33 -4.91
CA GLU A 254 16.95 -22.69 -4.96
C GLU A 254 15.56 -22.72 -5.60
N HIS A 255 14.67 -21.76 -5.24
CA HIS A 255 13.37 -21.58 -5.89
C HIS A 255 13.51 -21.32 -7.40
N PHE A 256 14.40 -20.43 -7.81
CA PHE A 256 14.67 -20.15 -9.22
C PHE A 256 15.13 -21.41 -9.98
N HIS A 257 16.04 -22.20 -9.40
CA HIS A 257 16.52 -23.42 -10.01
C HIS A 257 15.45 -24.51 -10.10
N PHE A 258 14.55 -24.60 -9.11
CA PHE A 258 13.42 -25.52 -9.15
C PHE A 258 12.54 -25.26 -10.39
N TRP A 259 12.21 -24.00 -10.66
CA TRP A 259 11.32 -23.62 -11.75
C TRP A 259 11.97 -23.64 -13.13
N LYS A 260 13.30 -23.59 -13.22
CA LYS A 260 14.04 -23.43 -14.48
C LYS A 260 13.65 -24.41 -15.57
N ASN A 261 13.39 -25.67 -15.21
CA ASN A 261 13.09 -26.76 -16.16
C ASN A 261 11.65 -27.28 -16.03
N LYS A 262 10.79 -26.57 -15.31
CA LYS A 262 9.39 -26.97 -15.13
C LYS A 262 8.54 -26.50 -16.30
N ASN A 263 7.53 -27.30 -16.62
CA ASN A 263 6.53 -26.91 -17.59
C ASN A 263 5.49 -26.03 -16.88
N ILE A 264 5.53 -24.73 -17.12
CA ILE A 264 4.68 -23.73 -16.46
C ILE A 264 3.57 -23.24 -17.41
N PRO A 265 2.41 -22.80 -16.89
CA PRO A 265 1.32 -22.21 -17.68
C PRO A 265 1.77 -20.98 -18.48
N ASP A 266 1.05 -20.69 -19.58
CA ASP A 266 1.39 -19.58 -20.47
C ASP A 266 1.26 -18.20 -19.76
N THR A 267 0.26 -18.03 -18.92
CA THR A 267 0.07 -16.81 -18.12
C THR A 267 1.29 -16.47 -17.25
N TRP A 268 1.95 -17.49 -16.67
CA TRP A 268 3.16 -17.26 -15.86
C TRP A 268 4.30 -16.68 -16.69
N LYS A 269 4.48 -17.18 -17.91
CA LYS A 269 5.52 -16.68 -18.83
C LYS A 269 5.27 -15.23 -19.20
N LYS A 270 4.03 -14.91 -19.57
CA LYS A 270 3.63 -13.53 -19.93
C LYS A 270 3.81 -12.56 -18.76
N MET A 271 3.37 -12.94 -17.57
CA MET A 271 3.54 -12.10 -16.37
C MET A 271 5.03 -11.90 -16.01
N ARG A 272 5.87 -12.91 -16.20
CA ARG A 272 7.33 -12.74 -16.02
C ARG A 272 7.90 -11.72 -17.00
N GLU A 273 7.54 -11.80 -18.29
CA GLU A 273 8.03 -10.83 -19.28
C GLU A 273 7.58 -9.40 -18.96
N ILE A 274 6.35 -9.22 -18.48
CA ILE A 274 5.83 -7.93 -18.00
C ILE A 274 6.68 -7.43 -16.82
N ALA A 275 6.90 -8.27 -15.81
CA ALA A 275 7.67 -7.89 -14.63
C ALA A 275 9.12 -7.54 -14.98
N LEU A 276 9.76 -8.31 -15.85
CA LEU A 276 11.11 -8.04 -16.33
C LEU A 276 11.18 -6.74 -17.15
N TYR A 277 10.17 -6.44 -17.95
CA TYR A 277 10.09 -5.19 -18.70
C TYR A 277 10.15 -3.98 -17.76
N TRP A 278 9.35 -3.96 -16.68
CA TRP A 278 9.32 -2.86 -15.73
C TRP A 278 10.58 -2.81 -14.84
N GLN A 279 11.12 -3.95 -14.44
CA GLN A 279 12.40 -3.99 -13.73
C GLN A 279 13.52 -3.40 -14.59
N ASN A 280 13.57 -3.72 -15.89
CA ASN A 280 14.55 -3.18 -16.84
C ASN A 280 14.31 -1.69 -17.15
N MET A 281 13.06 -1.19 -17.02
CA MET A 281 12.73 0.23 -17.14
C MET A 281 13.33 1.07 -15.99
N GLY A 282 13.72 0.43 -14.88
CA GLY A 282 14.32 1.08 -13.73
C GLY A 282 13.40 1.20 -12.52
N VAL A 283 12.26 0.50 -12.50
CA VAL A 283 11.42 0.38 -11.30
C VAL A 283 12.16 -0.43 -10.25
N ASP A 284 12.12 -0.03 -8.98
CA ASP A 284 12.86 -0.63 -7.87
C ASP A 284 12.04 -1.66 -7.08
N GLY A 285 10.75 -1.75 -7.33
CA GLY A 285 9.88 -2.69 -6.62
C GLY A 285 8.46 -2.73 -7.17
N PHE A 286 7.72 -3.77 -6.78
CA PHE A 286 6.31 -3.94 -7.10
C PHE A 286 5.46 -4.03 -5.84
N ARG A 287 4.24 -3.48 -5.95
CA ARG A 287 3.12 -3.85 -5.10
C ARG A 287 2.20 -4.76 -5.92
N TYR A 288 1.97 -5.94 -5.42
CA TYR A 288 1.10 -6.93 -6.06
C TYR A 288 -0.33 -6.81 -5.52
N ASP A 289 -1.23 -6.44 -6.43
CA ASP A 289 -2.66 -6.35 -6.17
C ASP A 289 -3.27 -7.74 -5.97
N MET A 290 -4.15 -7.91 -4.97
CA MET A 290 -4.89 -9.14 -4.70
C MET A 290 -4.04 -10.41 -4.80
N ALA A 291 -2.82 -10.38 -4.26
CA ALA A 291 -1.82 -11.44 -4.42
C ALA A 291 -2.30 -12.81 -3.92
N GLU A 292 -3.16 -12.85 -2.89
CA GLU A 292 -3.70 -14.08 -2.33
C GLU A 292 -4.64 -14.85 -3.27
N LEU A 293 -5.18 -14.20 -4.32
CA LEU A 293 -6.02 -14.83 -5.33
C LEU A 293 -5.21 -15.54 -6.44
N VAL A 294 -3.89 -15.52 -6.35
CA VAL A 294 -2.95 -16.10 -7.32
C VAL A 294 -2.10 -17.16 -6.63
N PRO A 295 -1.81 -18.31 -7.27
CA PRO A 295 -1.10 -19.42 -6.61
C PRO A 295 0.27 -19.02 -6.06
N VAL A 296 0.59 -19.49 -4.86
CA VAL A 296 1.90 -19.23 -4.24
C VAL A 296 3.08 -19.74 -5.07
N GLU A 297 2.88 -20.81 -5.83
CA GLU A 297 3.86 -21.38 -6.74
C GLU A 297 4.24 -20.41 -7.87
N PHE A 298 3.27 -19.66 -8.40
CA PHE A 298 3.55 -18.59 -9.36
C PHE A 298 4.43 -17.50 -8.72
N TRP A 299 4.14 -17.11 -7.50
CA TRP A 299 4.95 -16.12 -6.79
C TRP A 299 6.37 -16.61 -6.56
N SER A 300 6.53 -17.87 -6.13
CA SER A 300 7.84 -18.51 -6.03
C SER A 300 8.63 -18.41 -7.34
N TYR A 301 7.98 -18.72 -8.48
CA TYR A 301 8.57 -18.63 -9.80
C TYR A 301 8.98 -17.21 -10.17
N LEU A 302 8.04 -16.26 -10.08
CA LEU A 302 8.26 -14.88 -10.50
C LEU A 302 9.27 -14.17 -9.61
N ASN A 303 9.05 -14.21 -8.29
CA ASN A 303 9.83 -13.44 -7.33
C ASN A 303 11.28 -13.95 -7.24
N SER A 304 11.49 -15.27 -7.29
CA SER A 304 12.84 -15.80 -7.36
C SER A 304 13.58 -15.34 -8.62
N CYS A 305 12.90 -15.27 -9.78
CA CYS A 305 13.49 -14.74 -11.01
C CYS A 305 13.92 -13.28 -10.86
N LEU A 306 13.04 -12.41 -10.33
CA LEU A 306 13.33 -10.99 -10.12
C LEU A 306 14.49 -10.79 -9.15
N LYS A 307 14.50 -11.56 -8.05
CA LYS A 307 15.57 -11.51 -7.02
C LYS A 307 16.92 -12.02 -7.52
N MET A 308 16.93 -12.94 -8.48
CA MET A 308 18.19 -13.37 -9.10
C MET A 308 18.83 -12.27 -9.96
N ILE A 309 18.04 -11.34 -10.51
CA ILE A 309 18.51 -10.21 -11.31
C ILE A 309 18.91 -9.05 -10.39
N ASN A 310 18.05 -8.71 -9.44
CA ASN A 310 18.28 -7.65 -8.47
C ASN A 310 17.83 -8.12 -7.07
N PRO A 311 18.76 -8.54 -6.18
CA PRO A 311 18.41 -8.98 -4.82
C PRO A 311 17.71 -7.90 -3.97
N GLU A 312 17.93 -6.62 -4.27
CA GLU A 312 17.35 -5.48 -3.55
C GLU A 312 15.98 -5.05 -4.12
N PHE A 313 15.47 -5.71 -5.15
CA PHE A 313 14.17 -5.40 -5.75
C PHE A 313 13.05 -5.66 -4.73
N LEU A 314 12.27 -4.63 -4.39
CA LEU A 314 11.28 -4.72 -3.32
C LEU A 314 9.98 -5.37 -3.80
N LEU A 315 9.48 -6.34 -3.05
CA LEU A 315 8.28 -7.12 -3.34
C LEU A 315 7.28 -6.99 -2.19
N LEU A 316 6.29 -6.13 -2.38
CA LEU A 316 5.19 -5.87 -1.45
C LEU A 316 3.91 -6.52 -1.98
N ALA A 317 3.17 -7.24 -1.15
CA ALA A 317 1.96 -7.93 -1.57
C ALA A 317 0.74 -7.64 -0.69
N GLU A 318 -0.40 -7.56 -1.33
CA GLU A 318 -1.70 -7.51 -0.68
C GLU A 318 -2.18 -8.94 -0.39
N VAL A 319 -2.10 -9.32 0.89
CA VAL A 319 -2.58 -10.59 1.43
C VAL A 319 -3.32 -10.29 2.72
N TYR A 320 -4.57 -10.72 2.82
CA TYR A 320 -5.46 -10.42 3.95
C TYR A 320 -5.71 -11.60 4.88
N ASN A 321 -5.43 -12.83 4.44
CA ASN A 321 -5.60 -14.01 5.28
C ASN A 321 -4.36 -14.25 6.16
N PRO A 322 -4.44 -14.05 7.51
CA PRO A 322 -3.29 -14.24 8.40
C PRO A 322 -2.72 -15.66 8.40
N ASN A 323 -3.53 -16.67 8.06
CA ASN A 323 -3.07 -18.05 7.96
C ASN A 323 -2.13 -18.28 6.76
N GLU A 324 -2.21 -17.42 5.74
CA GLU A 324 -1.39 -17.51 4.54
C GLU A 324 -0.13 -16.62 4.59
N TYR A 325 0.02 -15.71 5.55
CA TYR A 325 1.15 -14.78 5.60
C TYR A 325 2.49 -15.49 5.45
N ARG A 326 2.74 -16.54 6.25
CA ARG A 326 4.01 -17.29 6.20
C ARG A 326 4.22 -18.00 4.88
N ASN A 327 3.14 -18.51 4.26
CA ASN A 327 3.19 -19.15 2.95
C ASN A 327 3.62 -18.15 1.85
N PHE A 328 3.04 -16.95 1.84
CA PHE A 328 3.39 -15.92 0.85
C PHE A 328 4.79 -15.33 1.09
N ILE A 329 5.22 -15.18 2.34
CA ILE A 329 6.57 -14.71 2.68
C ILE A 329 7.61 -15.77 2.28
N PHE A 330 7.46 -17.00 2.75
CA PHE A 330 8.54 -18.00 2.65
C PHE A 330 8.50 -18.81 1.35
N ASN A 331 7.34 -19.27 0.91
CA ASN A 331 7.18 -19.95 -0.37
C ASN A 331 6.98 -18.96 -1.52
N GLY A 332 6.17 -17.94 -1.35
CA GLY A 332 5.92 -16.89 -2.34
C GLY A 332 7.07 -15.91 -2.53
N LYS A 333 8.07 -15.90 -1.61
CA LYS A 333 9.25 -15.00 -1.66
C LYS A 333 8.90 -13.53 -1.66
N MET A 334 7.81 -13.15 -0.93
CA MET A 334 7.47 -11.75 -0.69
C MET A 334 8.38 -11.15 0.37
N ASP A 335 8.84 -9.91 0.17
CA ASP A 335 9.59 -9.19 1.20
C ASP A 335 8.64 -8.67 2.28
N TYR A 336 7.48 -8.13 1.87
CA TYR A 336 6.52 -7.52 2.77
C TYR A 336 5.08 -7.83 2.38
N LEU A 337 4.22 -7.94 3.41
CA LEU A 337 2.77 -8.04 3.28
C LEU A 337 2.10 -6.89 4.03
N TYR A 338 0.87 -6.56 3.69
CA TYR A 338 0.06 -5.62 4.46
C TYR A 338 -0.28 -6.17 5.84
N ASP A 339 -0.02 -5.39 6.90
CA ASP A 339 -0.58 -5.65 8.23
C ASP A 339 -1.96 -4.98 8.35
N LYS A 340 -2.91 -5.44 7.52
CA LYS A 340 -4.26 -4.87 7.47
C LYS A 340 -5.16 -5.46 8.55
N VAL A 341 -5.29 -6.79 8.57
CA VAL A 341 -6.30 -7.50 9.39
C VAL A 341 -5.90 -7.52 10.87
N GLU A 342 -4.62 -7.54 11.16
CA GLU A 342 -4.10 -7.58 12.53
C GLU A 342 -3.91 -6.16 13.09
N LEU A 343 -2.83 -5.46 12.76
CA LEU A 343 -2.48 -4.20 13.42
C LEU A 343 -3.34 -3.02 12.94
N TYR A 344 -3.56 -2.85 11.62
CA TYR A 344 -4.34 -1.72 11.11
C TYR A 344 -5.76 -1.71 11.67
N ASP A 345 -6.51 -2.84 11.55
CA ASP A 345 -7.89 -2.93 12.02
C ASP A 345 -7.98 -2.72 13.54
N THR A 346 -7.01 -3.24 14.29
CA THR A 346 -6.94 -3.03 15.74
C THR A 346 -6.68 -1.56 16.11
N LEU A 347 -5.73 -0.89 15.45
CA LEU A 347 -5.45 0.52 15.70
C LEU A 347 -6.65 1.39 15.35
N LYS A 348 -7.33 1.10 14.25
CA LYS A 348 -8.57 1.79 13.86
C LYS A 348 -9.66 1.61 14.93
N ALA A 349 -9.85 0.40 15.43
CA ALA A 349 -10.81 0.11 16.50
C ALA A 349 -10.44 0.83 17.81
N ILE A 350 -9.16 0.89 18.19
CA ILE A 350 -8.69 1.64 19.38
C ILE A 350 -8.98 3.15 19.22
N ILE A 351 -8.66 3.74 18.07
CA ILE A 351 -8.93 5.17 17.79
C ILE A 351 -10.43 5.46 17.87
N ARG A 352 -11.27 4.54 17.40
CA ARG A 352 -12.73 4.62 17.46
C ARG A 352 -13.32 4.28 18.84
N ARG A 353 -12.48 3.87 19.80
CA ARG A 353 -12.88 3.43 21.17
C ARG A 353 -13.73 2.15 21.17
N GLU A 354 -13.55 1.31 20.17
CA GLU A 354 -14.21 0.00 20.00
C GLU A 354 -13.34 -1.13 20.58
N GLU A 355 -12.06 -0.88 20.79
CA GLU A 355 -11.07 -1.80 21.33
C GLU A 355 -10.09 -1.04 22.26
N ASN A 356 -9.22 -1.75 22.96
CA ASN A 356 -8.22 -1.24 23.87
C ASN A 356 -6.80 -1.72 23.51
N THR A 357 -5.78 -1.12 24.15
CA THR A 357 -4.37 -1.36 23.82
C THR A 357 -3.86 -2.74 24.23
N ASP A 358 -4.55 -3.47 25.11
CA ASP A 358 -4.16 -4.84 25.51
C ASP A 358 -4.16 -5.79 24.30
N LYS A 359 -4.98 -5.51 23.26
CA LYS A 359 -5.06 -6.29 22.02
C LYS A 359 -3.76 -6.30 21.23
N ILE A 360 -2.96 -5.24 21.30
CA ILE A 360 -1.70 -5.10 20.54
C ILE A 360 -0.70 -6.20 20.92
N ILE A 361 -0.67 -6.63 22.20
CA ILE A 361 0.22 -7.72 22.65
C ILE A 361 -0.08 -9.01 21.89
N GLN A 362 -1.36 -9.36 21.74
CA GLN A 362 -1.76 -10.59 21.04
C GLN A 362 -1.25 -10.59 19.61
N ILE A 363 -1.39 -9.46 18.91
CA ILE A 363 -0.95 -9.30 17.52
C ILE A 363 0.57 -9.48 17.44
N GLN A 364 1.33 -8.80 18.29
CA GLN A 364 2.79 -8.91 18.31
C GLN A 364 3.25 -10.35 18.60
N ASN A 365 2.56 -11.06 19.49
CA ASN A 365 2.87 -12.48 19.77
C ASN A 365 2.55 -13.37 18.58
N ASN A 366 1.41 -13.15 17.88
CA ASN A 366 1.01 -13.94 16.71
C ASN A 366 1.97 -13.77 15.52
N LEU A 367 2.54 -12.58 15.38
CA LEU A 367 3.39 -12.21 14.24
C LEU A 367 4.89 -12.16 14.60
N SER A 368 5.30 -12.58 15.81
CA SER A 368 6.66 -12.37 16.35
C SER A 368 7.79 -12.89 15.46
N ASP A 369 7.55 -13.93 14.67
CA ASP A 369 8.50 -14.52 13.73
C ASP A 369 8.54 -13.83 12.37
N ILE A 370 7.47 -13.11 11.99
CA ILE A 370 7.31 -12.44 10.69
C ILE A 370 7.01 -10.95 10.80
N GLU A 371 7.00 -10.35 11.99
CA GLU A 371 6.60 -8.96 12.20
C GLU A 371 7.42 -7.96 11.34
N HIS A 372 8.68 -8.29 11.08
CA HIS A 372 9.58 -7.51 10.25
C HIS A 372 9.26 -7.59 8.74
N HIS A 373 8.36 -8.47 8.33
CA HIS A 373 7.80 -8.58 6.98
C HIS A 373 6.44 -7.87 6.84
N MET A 374 5.88 -7.28 7.91
CA MET A 374 4.53 -6.71 7.89
C MET A 374 4.56 -5.20 7.67
N LEU A 375 4.10 -4.71 6.52
CA LEU A 375 4.00 -3.27 6.22
C LEU A 375 2.95 -2.62 7.12
N HIS A 376 3.34 -1.62 7.90
CA HIS A 376 2.44 -0.85 8.74
C HIS A 376 1.95 0.43 8.05
N PHE A 377 0.66 0.70 8.13
CA PHE A 377 0.02 1.89 7.57
C PHE A 377 -1.26 2.23 8.33
N LEU A 378 -1.77 3.45 8.16
CA LEU A 378 -3.06 3.89 8.68
C LEU A 378 -4.01 4.38 7.59
N GLU A 379 -3.50 4.68 6.40
CA GLU A 379 -4.28 5.01 5.20
C GLU A 379 -3.65 4.35 3.98
N ASN A 380 -4.50 3.99 3.02
CA ASN A 380 -4.14 3.67 1.65
C ASN A 380 -5.29 4.07 0.70
N HIS A 381 -5.22 3.68 -0.56
CA HIS A 381 -6.22 4.04 -1.57
C HIS A 381 -7.55 3.27 -1.43
N ASP A 382 -7.60 2.19 -0.64
CA ASP A 382 -8.78 1.35 -0.41
C ASP A 382 -9.48 1.65 0.93
N GLU A 383 -8.78 2.28 1.87
CA GLU A 383 -9.29 2.53 3.21
C GLU A 383 -9.81 3.96 3.39
N GLN A 384 -10.65 4.15 4.42
CA GLN A 384 -11.12 5.48 4.80
C GLN A 384 -9.95 6.35 5.24
N ARG A 385 -10.01 7.64 4.92
CA ARG A 385 -9.09 8.63 5.47
C ARG A 385 -9.25 8.77 6.98
N ILE A 386 -8.15 8.95 7.71
CA ILE A 386 -8.17 9.17 9.16
C ILE A 386 -9.07 10.35 9.53
N ALA A 387 -8.99 11.44 8.76
CA ALA A 387 -9.78 12.65 9.01
C ALA A 387 -11.26 12.50 8.66
N SER A 388 -11.68 11.41 8.00
CA SER A 388 -13.09 11.15 7.69
C SER A 388 -13.89 10.76 8.94
N PRO A 389 -15.21 11.06 8.98
CA PRO A 389 -16.09 10.66 10.09
C PRO A 389 -16.13 9.13 10.31
N GLU A 390 -15.91 8.35 9.26
CA GLU A 390 -15.95 6.88 9.27
C GLU A 390 -14.69 6.25 9.87
N PHE A 391 -13.64 7.04 10.08
CA PHE A 391 -12.43 6.60 10.80
C PHE A 391 -12.33 7.35 12.14
N ALA A 392 -11.66 8.51 12.19
CA ALA A 392 -11.42 9.26 13.43
C ALA A 392 -12.13 10.63 13.48
N GLY A 393 -12.53 11.19 12.34
CA GLY A 393 -13.10 12.53 12.22
C GLY A 393 -12.12 13.67 12.50
N ASN A 394 -10.91 13.34 12.98
CA ASN A 394 -9.84 14.30 13.27
C ASN A 394 -8.49 13.60 13.04
N PRO A 395 -7.60 14.13 12.18
CA PRO A 395 -6.32 13.49 11.85
C PRO A 395 -5.36 13.40 13.05
N PHE A 396 -5.49 14.26 14.05
CA PHE A 396 -4.66 14.22 15.26
C PHE A 396 -4.97 13.04 16.17
N TYR A 397 -6.17 12.45 16.09
CA TYR A 397 -6.56 11.31 16.92
C TYR A 397 -5.75 10.04 16.60
N ALA A 398 -5.13 9.97 15.42
CA ALA A 398 -4.30 8.86 15.02
C ALA A 398 -2.80 9.04 15.30
N LEU A 399 -2.35 10.14 15.91
CA LEU A 399 -0.92 10.36 16.15
C LEU A 399 -0.26 9.28 17.02
N PRO A 400 -0.88 8.80 18.14
CA PRO A 400 -0.32 7.69 18.91
C PRO A 400 -0.20 6.40 18.09
N ALA A 401 -1.19 6.11 17.25
CA ALA A 401 -1.16 4.97 16.35
C ALA A 401 -0.07 5.10 15.28
N MET A 402 0.19 6.32 14.78
CA MET A 402 1.27 6.56 13.84
C MET A 402 2.65 6.35 14.47
N VAL A 403 2.86 6.81 15.71
CA VAL A 403 4.10 6.54 16.46
C VAL A 403 4.28 5.04 16.66
N LEU A 404 3.23 4.34 17.07
CA LEU A 404 3.27 2.90 17.25
C LEU A 404 3.61 2.20 15.91
N SER A 405 2.88 2.47 14.84
CA SER A 405 3.11 1.89 13.51
C SER A 405 4.53 2.13 12.98
N ALA A 406 5.09 3.31 13.25
CA ALA A 406 6.44 3.65 12.78
C ALA A 406 7.56 3.01 13.63
N CYS A 407 7.30 2.72 14.91
CA CYS A 407 8.34 2.37 15.87
C CYS A 407 8.29 0.91 16.36
N ILE A 408 7.15 0.22 16.24
CA ILE A 408 6.98 -1.11 16.84
C ILE A 408 7.85 -2.19 16.19
N SER A 409 8.15 -2.05 14.90
CA SER A 409 8.88 -3.03 14.10
C SER A 409 9.99 -2.39 13.24
N THR A 410 10.88 -3.24 12.73
CA THR A 410 11.85 -2.89 11.68
C THR A 410 11.22 -2.79 10.30
N SER A 411 10.01 -3.32 10.13
CA SER A 411 9.26 -3.35 8.87
C SER A 411 9.02 -1.96 8.28
N PRO A 412 8.66 -1.87 6.99
CA PRO A 412 8.33 -0.59 6.38
C PRO A 412 7.14 0.10 7.05
N THR A 413 7.18 1.42 7.06
CA THR A 413 6.05 2.27 7.42
C THR A 413 5.59 3.02 6.17
N MET A 414 4.29 3.02 5.90
CA MET A 414 3.71 3.72 4.76
C MET A 414 2.78 4.83 5.20
N ILE A 415 2.82 5.95 4.47
CA ILE A 415 1.82 7.00 4.53
C ILE A 415 1.21 7.21 3.13
N TYR A 416 -0.07 7.49 3.09
CA TYR A 416 -0.79 7.80 1.85
C TYR A 416 -0.82 9.33 1.64
N PHE A 417 -0.60 9.80 0.41
CA PHE A 417 -0.54 11.23 0.10
C PHE A 417 -1.78 11.98 0.62
N GLY A 418 -1.57 13.12 1.25
CA GLY A 418 -2.63 13.85 1.92
C GLY A 418 -2.88 13.45 3.39
N GLN A 419 -2.45 12.26 3.84
CA GLN A 419 -2.52 11.85 5.24
C GLN A 419 -1.77 12.83 6.14
N GLU A 420 -0.60 13.29 5.71
CA GLU A 420 0.26 14.22 6.43
C GLU A 420 -0.29 15.65 6.53
N VAL A 421 -1.39 15.94 5.84
CA VAL A 421 -2.12 17.21 5.90
C VAL A 421 -3.60 17.03 6.28
N GLY A 422 -3.98 15.81 6.71
CA GLY A 422 -5.31 15.52 7.22
C GLY A 422 -6.43 15.57 6.19
N GLU A 423 -6.21 15.00 5.00
CA GLU A 423 -7.22 14.92 3.94
C GLU A 423 -8.42 14.05 4.37
N PRO A 424 -9.66 14.58 4.39
CA PRO A 424 -10.84 13.82 4.82
C PRO A 424 -11.55 13.04 3.71
N ALA A 425 -11.24 13.30 2.44
CA ALA A 425 -11.96 12.77 1.27
C ALA A 425 -13.48 12.99 1.33
N ALA A 426 -13.89 14.23 1.57
CA ALA A 426 -15.31 14.60 1.72
C ALA A 426 -16.03 14.80 0.37
N GLU A 427 -15.32 14.73 -0.74
CA GLU A 427 -15.80 15.10 -2.06
C GLU A 427 -16.74 14.06 -2.66
N LYS A 428 -17.83 14.52 -3.27
CA LYS A 428 -18.75 13.68 -4.05
C LYS A 428 -18.21 13.51 -5.47
N ALA A 429 -17.46 12.45 -5.69
CA ALA A 429 -16.72 12.25 -6.93
C ALA A 429 -17.56 11.77 -8.12
N GLY A 430 -18.53 10.91 -7.87
CA GLY A 430 -19.35 10.26 -8.91
C GLY A 430 -19.49 8.78 -8.64
N PHE A 431 -18.56 7.93 -9.09
CA PHE A 431 -18.56 6.49 -8.81
C PHE A 431 -18.07 6.19 -7.38
N GLY A 432 -17.01 6.87 -6.95
CA GLY A 432 -16.46 6.74 -5.59
C GLY A 432 -17.33 7.42 -4.54
N SER A 433 -17.34 6.88 -3.34
CA SER A 433 -18.05 7.44 -2.18
C SER A 433 -17.13 8.30 -1.32
N PRO A 434 -17.65 9.34 -0.62
CA PRO A 434 -16.91 10.07 0.40
C PRO A 434 -16.27 9.15 1.46
N SER A 435 -15.33 9.68 2.24
CA SER A 435 -14.48 9.03 3.24
C SER A 435 -13.29 8.23 2.69
N ARG A 436 -13.36 7.82 1.43
CA ARG A 436 -12.23 7.29 0.65
C ARG A 436 -11.94 8.23 -0.52
N THR A 437 -10.69 8.53 -0.78
CA THR A 437 -10.33 9.26 -2.00
C THR A 437 -10.65 8.40 -3.21
N SER A 438 -11.57 8.85 -4.09
CA SER A 438 -11.99 8.05 -5.24
C SER A 438 -10.83 7.68 -6.15
N ILE A 439 -10.71 6.40 -6.46
CA ILE A 439 -9.76 5.87 -7.44
C ILE A 439 -10.38 5.73 -8.85
N PHE A 440 -11.63 6.11 -9.03
CA PHE A 440 -12.41 5.92 -10.27
C PHE A 440 -12.75 7.23 -10.99
N ASP A 441 -12.54 8.37 -10.32
CA ASP A 441 -13.02 9.66 -10.79
C ASP A 441 -11.88 10.66 -10.98
N TYR A 442 -12.09 11.68 -11.81
CA TYR A 442 -11.27 12.88 -11.81
C TYR A 442 -11.75 13.77 -10.68
N ILE A 443 -10.90 14.02 -9.70
CA ILE A 443 -11.19 14.88 -8.55
C ILE A 443 -9.93 15.63 -8.12
N GLY A 444 -10.12 16.72 -7.37
CA GLY A 444 -9.09 17.33 -6.56
C GLY A 444 -9.07 16.72 -5.14
N VAL A 445 -8.00 16.94 -4.43
CA VAL A 445 -7.78 16.53 -3.04
C VAL A 445 -7.51 17.79 -2.23
N PRO A 446 -8.53 18.45 -1.65
CA PRO A 446 -8.47 19.87 -1.24
C PRO A 446 -7.35 20.20 -0.24
N ASN A 447 -7.17 19.40 0.83
CA ASN A 447 -6.11 19.67 1.80
C ASN A 447 -4.73 19.49 1.18
N PHE A 448 -4.59 18.46 0.34
CA PHE A 448 -3.35 18.21 -0.38
C PHE A 448 -3.07 19.29 -1.44
N GLN A 449 -4.10 19.80 -2.13
CA GLN A 449 -3.96 20.92 -3.07
C GLN A 449 -3.43 22.19 -2.40
N ARG A 450 -3.74 22.44 -1.11
CA ARG A 450 -3.13 23.53 -0.35
C ARG A 450 -1.62 23.35 -0.18
N TRP A 451 -1.17 22.09 0.00
CA TRP A 451 0.27 21.80 0.00
C TRP A 451 0.89 21.98 -1.39
N VAL A 452 0.20 21.55 -2.44
CA VAL A 452 0.65 21.72 -3.84
C VAL A 452 0.83 23.21 -4.19
N ASN A 453 -0.01 24.09 -3.64
CA ASN A 453 0.08 25.54 -3.78
C ASN A 453 0.35 25.99 -5.21
N ASN A 454 -0.59 25.70 -6.13
CA ASN A 454 -0.46 26.05 -7.55
C ASN A 454 0.85 25.55 -8.20
N LYS A 455 1.25 24.30 -7.93
CA LYS A 455 2.48 23.65 -8.39
C LYS A 455 3.79 24.25 -7.81
N ASN A 456 3.71 25.04 -6.75
CA ASN A 456 4.88 25.48 -5.99
C ASN A 456 5.43 24.39 -5.06
N PHE A 457 4.62 23.45 -4.63
CA PHE A 457 4.97 22.31 -3.76
C PHE A 457 5.72 22.73 -2.48
N ASP A 458 5.26 23.80 -1.83
CA ASP A 458 5.91 24.40 -0.65
C ASP A 458 4.99 24.52 0.56
N GLY A 459 3.70 24.14 0.42
CA GLY A 459 2.72 24.23 1.49
C GLY A 459 2.25 25.64 1.78
N GLY A 460 2.44 26.60 0.87
CA GLY A 460 2.14 28.02 1.09
C GLY A 460 0.66 28.35 1.34
N GLN A 461 -0.25 27.39 1.13
CA GLN A 461 -1.68 27.55 1.39
C GLN A 461 -2.18 26.66 2.55
N LEU A 462 -1.28 25.93 3.23
CA LEU A 462 -1.64 25.11 4.40
C LEU A 462 -2.09 25.97 5.57
N THR A 463 -3.08 25.47 6.31
CA THR A 463 -3.46 26.03 7.61
C THR A 463 -2.40 25.70 8.68
N ASP A 464 -2.45 26.40 9.81
CA ASP A 464 -1.53 26.16 10.93
C ASP A 464 -1.60 24.71 11.45
N ASP A 465 -2.79 24.10 11.48
CA ASP A 465 -2.96 22.73 11.93
C ASP A 465 -2.41 21.73 10.91
N GLU A 466 -2.60 21.96 9.61
CA GLU A 466 -1.99 21.14 8.56
C GLU A 466 -0.46 21.22 8.58
N ILE A 467 0.10 22.41 8.84
CA ILE A 467 1.55 22.60 9.02
C ILE A 467 2.06 21.82 10.24
N LYS A 468 1.35 21.90 11.39
CA LYS A 468 1.70 21.14 12.60
C LYS A 468 1.66 19.65 12.36
N LEU A 469 0.60 19.15 11.73
CA LEU A 469 0.44 17.73 11.40
C LEU A 469 1.57 17.25 10.51
N ARG A 470 1.84 17.95 9.40
CA ARG A 470 2.91 17.58 8.46
C ARG A 470 4.29 17.61 9.11
N ASN A 471 4.56 18.58 9.99
CA ASN A 471 5.80 18.65 10.75
C ASN A 471 5.94 17.48 11.73
N TYR A 472 4.85 17.04 12.36
CA TYR A 472 4.86 15.86 13.21
C TYR A 472 5.29 14.61 12.43
N TYR A 473 4.66 14.34 11.27
CA TYR A 473 5.05 13.24 10.38
C TYR A 473 6.52 13.35 9.97
N LYS A 474 6.97 14.53 9.58
CA LYS A 474 8.37 14.78 9.20
C LYS A 474 9.35 14.43 10.32
N ILE A 475 9.09 14.85 11.54
CA ILE A 475 9.95 14.58 12.70
C ILE A 475 9.98 13.07 12.96
N LEU A 476 8.83 12.44 13.07
CA LEU A 476 8.70 11.01 13.35
C LEU A 476 9.40 10.15 12.32
N LEU A 477 9.11 10.33 11.03
CA LEU A 477 9.67 9.49 9.97
C LEU A 477 11.18 9.69 9.84
N ASN A 478 11.68 10.93 9.93
CA ASN A 478 13.13 11.17 9.92
C ASN A 478 13.84 10.58 11.14
N PHE A 479 13.20 10.57 12.31
CA PHE A 479 13.73 9.91 13.50
C PHE A 479 13.89 8.40 13.25
N THR A 480 12.84 7.73 12.73
CA THR A 480 12.87 6.28 12.51
C THR A 480 13.97 5.84 11.53
N LEU A 481 14.29 6.67 10.53
CA LEU A 481 15.37 6.39 9.57
C LEU A 481 16.78 6.49 10.18
N LYS A 482 16.95 7.22 11.28
CA LYS A 482 18.24 7.49 11.92
C LYS A 482 18.50 6.61 13.14
N SER A 483 17.44 6.15 13.79
CA SER A 483 17.53 5.40 15.04
C SER A 483 17.98 3.96 14.79
N THR A 484 19.08 3.56 15.45
CA THR A 484 19.55 2.17 15.43
C THR A 484 18.68 1.26 16.30
N ALA A 485 18.01 1.80 17.30
CA ALA A 485 17.09 1.05 18.15
C ALA A 485 15.83 0.62 17.38
N ILE A 486 15.32 1.44 16.45
CA ILE A 486 14.15 1.10 15.62
C ILE A 486 14.45 -0.10 14.71
N THR A 487 15.68 -0.25 14.25
CA THR A 487 16.11 -1.43 13.48
C THR A 487 16.70 -2.54 14.37
N GLY A 488 16.65 -2.36 15.69
CA GLY A 488 17.12 -3.30 16.70
C GLY A 488 16.02 -4.23 17.20
N LYS A 489 16.10 -4.58 18.50
CA LYS A 489 15.18 -5.50 19.16
C LYS A 489 13.95 -4.78 19.71
N TYR A 490 12.84 -5.50 19.72
CA TYR A 490 11.58 -5.09 20.34
C TYR A 490 11.39 -5.80 21.67
N GLN A 491 10.87 -5.10 22.66
CA GLN A 491 10.40 -5.67 23.92
C GLN A 491 9.18 -4.91 24.41
N GLU A 492 8.03 -5.59 24.51
CA GLU A 492 6.86 -4.99 25.17
C GLU A 492 7.09 -4.92 26.68
N ILE A 493 6.58 -3.86 27.28
CA ILE A 493 6.54 -3.64 28.74
C ILE A 493 5.13 -3.29 29.21
N HIS A 494 4.16 -3.29 28.29
CA HIS A 494 2.77 -2.97 28.57
C HIS A 494 2.15 -3.98 29.54
N GLY A 495 2.30 -5.29 29.29
CA GLY A 495 1.74 -6.35 30.13
C GLY A 495 2.27 -6.28 31.58
N HIS A 496 3.58 -6.06 31.75
CA HIS A 496 4.17 -5.84 33.07
C HIS A 496 3.53 -4.64 33.77
N ASN A 497 3.43 -3.50 33.08
CA ASN A 497 2.89 -2.29 33.67
C ASN A 497 1.38 -2.36 33.93
N ARG A 498 0.62 -3.10 33.11
CA ARG A 498 -0.79 -3.41 33.41
C ARG A 498 -0.98 -4.17 34.70
N ALA A 499 -0.02 -5.03 35.04
CA ALA A 499 -0.07 -5.87 36.25
C ALA A 499 0.46 -5.17 37.52
N PHE A 500 1.50 -4.34 37.40
CA PHE A 500 2.26 -3.88 38.57
C PHE A 500 2.29 -2.36 38.75
N THR A 501 2.00 -1.56 37.71
CA THR A 501 2.07 -0.08 37.78
C THR A 501 0.72 0.53 38.12
N GLN A 502 0.63 1.19 39.26
CA GLN A 502 -0.58 1.89 39.68
C GLN A 502 -0.91 3.02 38.69
N TRP A 503 -2.20 3.15 38.32
CA TRP A 503 -2.74 4.14 37.36
C TRP A 503 -2.37 3.93 35.89
N TYR A 504 -1.53 2.91 35.56
CA TYR A 504 -1.34 2.49 34.19
C TYR A 504 -2.58 1.73 33.70
N ASN A 505 -3.12 2.10 32.54
CA ASN A 505 -4.40 1.58 32.08
C ASN A 505 -4.37 1.13 30.60
N ASN A 506 -5.49 0.63 30.10
CA ASN A 506 -5.63 0.08 28.76
C ASN A 506 -5.87 1.12 27.63
N HIS A 507 -5.68 2.41 27.92
CA HIS A 507 -5.58 3.47 26.90
C HIS A 507 -4.13 3.85 26.61
N VAL A 508 -3.19 3.37 27.41
CA VAL A 508 -1.76 3.60 27.23
C VAL A 508 -1.12 2.33 26.70
N PHE A 509 -0.20 2.46 25.75
CA PHE A 509 0.66 1.36 25.31
C PHE A 509 2.13 1.76 25.46
N SER A 510 2.95 0.86 26.04
CA SER A 510 4.37 1.10 26.20
C SER A 510 5.22 -0.11 25.79
N PHE A 511 6.33 0.18 25.14
CA PHE A 511 7.28 -0.80 24.66
C PHE A 511 8.68 -0.20 24.56
N CYS A 512 9.69 -1.05 24.42
CA CYS A 512 11.05 -0.64 24.24
C CYS A 512 11.59 -1.09 22.87
N ARG A 513 12.44 -0.23 22.31
CA ARG A 513 13.29 -0.58 21.16
C ARG A 513 14.74 -0.41 21.58
N TYR A 514 15.63 -1.34 21.22
CA TYR A 514 17.02 -1.20 21.61
C TYR A 514 17.98 -1.89 20.63
N SER A 515 19.16 -1.32 20.55
CA SER A 515 20.36 -1.87 19.92
C SER A 515 21.51 -1.82 20.93
N ASP A 516 22.70 -2.24 20.51
CA ASP A 516 23.90 -2.12 21.36
C ASP A 516 24.24 -0.66 21.70
N SER A 517 23.90 0.29 20.80
CA SER A 517 24.27 1.70 20.91
C SER A 517 23.12 2.64 21.34
N GLU A 518 21.86 2.18 21.32
CA GLU A 518 20.71 3.04 21.59
C GLU A 518 19.59 2.27 22.28
N LYS A 519 18.97 2.89 23.26
CA LYS A 519 17.82 2.35 24.01
C LYS A 519 16.72 3.37 24.07
N LEU A 520 15.50 2.95 23.68
CA LEU A 520 14.30 3.78 23.64
C LEU A 520 13.20 3.15 24.51
N ILE A 521 12.50 3.99 25.25
CA ILE A 521 11.24 3.69 25.90
C ILE A 521 10.16 4.50 25.17
N ILE A 522 9.16 3.82 24.62
CA ILE A 522 8.09 4.44 23.83
C ILE A 522 6.79 4.29 24.59
N VAL A 523 6.08 5.40 24.77
CA VAL A 523 4.81 5.44 25.52
C VAL A 523 3.80 6.24 24.69
N CYS A 524 2.65 5.65 24.41
CA CYS A 524 1.57 6.25 23.60
C CYS A 524 0.28 6.30 24.41
N ASN A 525 -0.36 7.46 24.52
CA ASN A 525 -1.69 7.62 25.11
C ASN A 525 -2.73 7.76 23.97
N PHE A 526 -3.63 6.80 23.86
CA PHE A 526 -4.70 6.78 22.85
C PHE A 526 -5.98 7.47 23.32
N HIS A 527 -6.05 7.91 24.59
CA HIS A 527 -7.23 8.57 25.09
C HIS A 527 -7.36 9.98 24.54
N GLN A 528 -8.56 10.36 24.07
CA GLN A 528 -8.77 11.62 23.35
C GLN A 528 -8.87 12.85 24.25
N THR A 529 -9.07 12.68 25.56
CA THR A 529 -9.31 13.79 26.51
C THR A 529 -8.49 13.70 27.79
N ASP A 530 -8.08 12.51 28.23
CA ASP A 530 -7.55 12.31 29.56
C ASP A 530 -6.02 12.27 29.59
N THR A 531 -5.47 12.96 30.58
CA THR A 531 -4.06 12.90 30.95
C THR A 531 -3.86 11.82 32.00
N PHE A 532 -2.81 11.02 31.86
CA PHE A 532 -2.45 9.98 32.80
C PHE A 532 -1.08 10.23 33.43
N GLY A 533 -0.97 9.89 34.73
CA GLY A 533 0.27 10.02 35.50
C GLY A 533 0.57 8.73 36.25
N PHE A 534 1.73 8.10 36.00
CA PHE A 534 2.15 6.84 36.61
C PHE A 534 3.67 6.74 36.69
N ASP A 535 4.16 5.82 37.50
CA ASP A 535 5.58 5.47 37.56
C ASP A 535 5.82 4.22 36.69
N LEU A 536 6.16 4.43 35.42
CA LEU A 536 6.39 3.35 34.45
C LEU A 536 7.56 2.47 34.92
N GLU A 537 7.33 1.18 35.02
CA GLU A 537 8.35 0.20 35.40
C GLU A 537 9.05 -0.41 34.18
N ILE A 538 10.38 -0.47 34.25
CA ILE A 538 11.22 -1.22 33.33
C ILE A 538 11.66 -2.50 34.05
N PRO A 539 11.20 -3.68 33.58
CA PRO A 539 11.40 -4.94 34.27
C PRO A 539 12.89 -5.30 34.47
N PRO A 540 13.23 -6.04 35.56
CA PRO A 540 14.61 -6.39 35.87
C PRO A 540 15.35 -7.11 34.75
N TYR A 541 14.69 -8.04 34.04
CA TYR A 541 15.31 -8.77 32.95
C TYR A 541 15.77 -7.84 31.81
N LEU A 542 15.03 -6.74 31.56
CA LEU A 542 15.38 -5.80 30.51
C LEU A 542 16.56 -4.90 30.92
N ILE A 543 16.62 -4.50 32.19
CA ILE A 543 17.78 -3.79 32.76
C ILE A 543 19.05 -4.65 32.66
N GLU A 544 18.93 -5.97 32.94
CA GLU A 544 20.05 -6.93 32.76
C GLU A 544 20.48 -7.06 31.29
N ILE A 545 19.53 -7.21 30.36
CA ILE A 545 19.81 -7.25 28.91
C ILE A 545 20.54 -5.98 28.46
N TRP A 546 20.15 -4.83 29.00
CA TRP A 546 20.77 -3.54 28.68
C TRP A 546 22.13 -3.35 29.35
N GLY A 547 22.52 -4.20 30.33
CA GLY A 547 23.76 -4.10 31.07
C GLY A 547 23.83 -2.84 31.93
N MET A 548 22.69 -2.34 32.41
CA MET A 548 22.63 -1.10 33.21
C MET A 548 22.75 -1.40 34.70
N ASN A 549 23.42 -0.50 35.41
CA ASN A 549 23.60 -0.57 36.85
C ASN A 549 22.55 0.29 37.58
N ASP A 550 22.44 0.11 38.91
CA ASP A 550 21.64 1.00 39.75
C ASP A 550 22.16 2.43 39.64
N GLY A 551 21.25 3.38 39.54
CA GLY A 551 21.57 4.81 39.35
C GLY A 551 20.48 5.58 38.62
N ASP A 552 20.76 6.84 38.31
CA ASP A 552 19.88 7.75 37.60
C ASP A 552 20.39 8.01 36.19
N TYR A 553 19.50 7.86 35.19
CA TYR A 553 19.80 8.05 33.77
C TYR A 553 18.84 9.07 33.17
N LEU A 554 19.39 10.07 32.50
CA LEU A 554 18.58 11.09 31.84
C LEU A 554 17.87 10.49 30.61
N LEU A 555 16.57 10.72 30.51
CA LEU A 555 15.75 10.43 29.34
C LEU A 555 15.40 11.72 28.60
N THR A 556 15.52 11.69 27.28
CA THR A 556 15.15 12.83 26.42
C THR A 556 14.19 12.36 25.33
N ASP A 557 13.05 13.05 25.18
CA ASP A 557 12.11 12.79 24.09
C ASP A 557 12.73 13.13 22.73
N GLN A 558 12.55 12.26 21.78
CA GLN A 558 13.11 12.39 20.43
C GLN A 558 12.15 13.01 19.42
N LEU A 559 10.87 13.20 19.79
CA LEU A 559 9.91 13.85 18.91
C LEU A 559 10.08 15.38 18.93
N PHE A 560 10.16 15.97 20.14
CA PHE A 560 10.19 17.43 20.25
C PHE A 560 11.32 17.99 21.15
N ASP A 561 12.11 17.12 21.77
CA ASP A 561 13.20 17.48 22.72
C ASP A 561 12.73 18.37 23.91
N ILE A 562 11.44 18.44 24.15
CA ILE A 562 10.84 19.29 25.20
C ILE A 562 10.74 18.53 26.53
N TYR A 563 10.38 17.24 26.45
CA TYR A 563 10.18 16.41 27.63
C TYR A 563 11.47 15.72 28.05
N LYS A 564 11.87 15.94 29.29
CA LYS A 564 13.03 15.31 29.95
C LYS A 564 12.61 14.77 31.30
N THR A 565 13.05 13.57 31.62
CA THR A 565 12.79 12.90 32.89
C THR A 565 13.97 11.97 33.23
N ASN A 566 13.95 11.33 34.40
CA ASN A 566 14.99 10.40 34.78
C ASN A 566 14.43 8.98 34.91
N LEU A 567 15.20 8.00 34.42
CA LEU A 567 15.05 6.60 34.75
C LEU A 567 15.89 6.33 36.02
N HIS A 568 15.22 6.03 37.11
CA HIS A 568 15.86 5.61 38.35
C HIS A 568 15.90 4.07 38.40
N ILE A 569 17.09 3.48 38.49
CA ILE A 569 17.28 2.03 38.62
C ILE A 569 17.73 1.73 40.04
N SER A 570 16.98 0.86 40.73
CA SER A 570 17.29 0.37 42.05
C SER A 570 16.94 -1.13 42.18
N ASN A 571 17.87 -1.95 42.66
CA ASN A 571 17.71 -3.39 42.72
C ASN A 571 17.29 -3.98 41.34
N LYS A 572 17.89 -3.49 40.28
CA LYS A 572 17.63 -3.87 38.89
C LYS A 572 16.20 -3.53 38.36
N LEU A 573 15.35 -2.87 39.13
CA LEU A 573 14.06 -2.39 38.66
C LEU A 573 14.20 -0.92 38.27
N GLY A 574 13.87 -0.62 37.02
CA GLY A 574 13.83 0.77 36.54
C GLY A 574 12.46 1.41 36.79
N LYS A 575 12.42 2.70 37.18
CA LYS A 575 11.21 3.49 37.32
C LYS A 575 11.36 4.84 36.64
N VAL A 576 10.32 5.22 35.89
CA VAL A 576 10.26 6.51 35.19
C VAL A 576 8.94 7.19 35.53
N ARG A 577 8.96 8.38 36.10
CA ARG A 577 7.74 9.17 36.27
C ARG A 577 7.29 9.68 34.91
N ILE A 578 6.11 9.24 34.47
CA ILE A 578 5.45 9.67 33.24
C ILE A 578 4.21 10.50 33.60
N THR A 579 4.06 11.66 32.94
CA THR A 579 2.80 12.39 32.82
C THR A 579 2.57 12.62 31.36
N ILE A 580 1.55 11.99 30.81
CA ILE A 580 1.28 11.95 29.35
C ILE A 580 -0.13 12.49 29.09
N ASN A 581 -0.22 13.53 28.27
CA ASN A 581 -1.49 14.17 27.93
C ASN A 581 -2.30 13.31 26.95
N ALA A 582 -3.54 13.70 26.74
CA ALA A 582 -4.39 13.10 25.72
C ALA A 582 -3.70 13.11 24.36
N LEU A 583 -3.71 11.96 23.65
CA LEU A 583 -3.13 11.77 22.30
C LEU A 583 -1.62 12.06 22.22
N GLU A 584 -0.94 12.20 23.35
CA GLU A 584 0.50 12.41 23.38
C GLU A 584 1.26 11.09 23.25
N SER A 585 2.46 11.17 22.70
CA SER A 585 3.40 10.04 22.65
C SER A 585 4.80 10.53 22.96
N PHE A 586 5.57 9.72 23.66
CA PHE A 586 6.99 9.95 23.93
C PHE A 586 7.84 8.86 23.29
N ILE A 587 8.96 9.26 22.72
CA ILE A 587 10.06 8.37 22.33
C ILE A 587 11.27 8.76 23.17
N LEU A 588 11.40 8.17 24.34
CA LEU A 588 12.40 8.54 25.35
C LEU A 588 13.70 7.78 25.11
N LYS A 589 14.75 8.48 24.73
CA LYS A 589 16.09 7.94 24.60
C LYS A 589 16.83 8.00 25.94
N ILE A 590 17.46 6.88 26.32
CA ILE A 590 18.35 6.82 27.49
C ILE A 590 19.71 7.36 27.06
N ASN A 591 20.18 8.43 27.78
CA ASN A 591 21.47 9.08 27.51
C ASN A 591 22.58 8.58 28.43
#